data_1da05bc1c286be29978ca9d315d58737
#
_entry.id   1da05bc1c286be29978ca9d315d58737
#
_cell.length_a   1.000
_cell.length_b   1.000
_cell.length_c   1.000
_cell.angle_alpha   90.00
_cell.angle_beta   90.00
_cell.angle_gamma   90.00
#
_symmetry.space_group_name_H-M   'P 1'
#
loop_
_entity.id
_entity.type
_entity.pdbx_description
1 polymer ?
#
loop_
_entity_poly.entity_id
_entity_poly.type
_entity_poly.pdbx_seq_one_letter_code
_entity_poly.pdbx_strand_id
1 'polypeptide(L)'
;MKQSSKRESIFILLLCLWMSNTILAQDKSNKNTSTKNKMTQLIDEQFSFAAQQYKVLSKNVAGDVMPKTFNTKTNKVETSDTKWWCSGFYPGTLLYIYEYTKDTEIKKEAEKRLSILEKEKHFTGNHDLGFMMYCSFGNAYRLFGKPEDKATIDTAAASLATRYRPSVKAIQSWNSNKIYNCPVIIDNMMNLELLSWVTDNGGNAKYKEIAITHANTTLIHQFRPDYSSYHVIDYDLNTGKVLKKITAQGAADSSAWS
;
A
#
# COMPACT_ATOMS: atom_id res chain seq x y z
N MET A 1 -49.82 37.40 -45.47
CA MET A 1 -49.23 36.04 -45.68
C MET A 1 -47.69 35.95 -45.55
N LYS A 2 -46.94 36.90 -45.00
CA LYS A 2 -45.46 36.84 -44.86
C LYS A 2 -44.93 36.52 -43.45
N GLN A 3 -45.82 36.41 -42.46
CA GLN A 3 -45.39 36.21 -41.07
C GLN A 3 -45.38 34.74 -40.61
N SER A 4 -46.06 33.85 -41.32
CA SER A 4 -46.11 32.39 -41.01
C SER A 4 -44.78 31.67 -41.36
N SER A 5 -44.18 32.02 -42.52
CA SER A 5 -42.97 31.34 -43.05
C SER A 5 -41.72 31.55 -42.16
N LYS A 6 -41.60 32.71 -41.48
CA LYS A 6 -40.45 32.94 -40.54
C LYS A 6 -40.53 32.13 -39.26
N ARG A 7 -41.74 31.88 -38.75
CA ARG A 7 -41.92 31.07 -37.51
C ARG A 7 -41.62 29.58 -37.76
N GLU A 8 -42.01 29.04 -38.90
CA GLU A 8 -41.75 27.66 -39.29
C GLU A 8 -40.25 27.43 -39.52
N SER A 9 -39.55 28.37 -40.16
CA SER A 9 -38.08 28.27 -40.35
C SER A 9 -37.30 28.33 -39.05
N ILE A 10 -37.71 29.12 -38.06
CA ILE A 10 -37.08 29.17 -36.73
C ILE A 10 -37.34 27.89 -35.95
N PHE A 11 -38.53 27.30 -36.08
CA PHE A 11 -38.87 26.04 -35.39
C PHE A 11 -38.07 24.87 -35.94
N ILE A 12 -37.87 24.78 -37.25
CA ILE A 12 -37.04 23.78 -37.92
C ILE A 12 -35.56 23.94 -37.49
N LEU A 13 -35.04 25.17 -37.41
CA LEU A 13 -33.67 25.43 -36.97
C LEU A 13 -33.42 25.03 -35.50
N LEU A 14 -34.38 25.31 -34.63
CA LEU A 14 -34.31 24.87 -33.21
C LEU A 14 -34.42 23.37 -33.06
N LEU A 15 -35.24 22.70 -33.88
CA LEU A 15 -35.34 21.22 -33.89
C LEU A 15 -34.04 20.57 -34.37
N CYS A 16 -33.41 21.11 -35.44
CA CYS A 16 -32.12 20.63 -35.91
C CYS A 16 -30.99 20.84 -34.89
N LEU A 17 -30.97 21.98 -34.17
CA LEU A 17 -30.00 22.22 -33.08
C LEU A 17 -30.22 21.29 -31.88
N TRP A 18 -31.48 20.96 -31.58
CA TRP A 18 -31.80 20.00 -30.50
C TRP A 18 -31.40 18.57 -30.88
N MET A 19 -31.68 18.16 -32.11
CA MET A 19 -31.28 16.84 -32.63
C MET A 19 -29.75 16.68 -32.72
N SER A 20 -29.01 17.72 -33.13
CA SER A 20 -27.55 17.66 -33.15
C SER A 20 -26.93 17.58 -31.76
N ASN A 21 -27.50 18.25 -30.75
CA ASN A 21 -27.03 18.15 -29.36
C ASN A 21 -27.33 16.75 -28.75
N THR A 22 -28.47 16.13 -29.09
CA THR A 22 -28.80 14.78 -28.64
C THR A 22 -27.88 13.73 -29.28
N ILE A 23 -27.55 13.85 -30.56
CA ILE A 23 -26.63 12.96 -31.25
C ILE A 23 -25.20 13.06 -30.67
N LEU A 24 -24.71 14.29 -30.38
CA LEU A 24 -23.40 14.52 -29.76
C LEU A 24 -23.34 14.00 -28.31
N ALA A 25 -24.44 14.09 -27.55
CA ALA A 25 -24.54 13.53 -26.21
C ALA A 25 -24.57 12.01 -26.24
N GLN A 26 -25.26 11.43 -27.20
CA GLN A 26 -25.34 9.97 -27.38
C GLN A 26 -24.01 9.36 -27.84
N ASP A 27 -23.26 10.05 -28.69
CA ASP A 27 -21.92 9.60 -29.15
C ASP A 27 -20.87 9.67 -28.00
N LYS A 28 -20.93 10.71 -27.14
CA LYS A 28 -20.12 10.79 -25.92
C LYS A 28 -20.47 9.67 -24.91
N SER A 29 -21.75 9.39 -24.73
CA SER A 29 -22.21 8.30 -23.87
C SER A 29 -21.74 6.94 -24.36
N ASN A 30 -21.87 6.67 -25.68
CA ASN A 30 -21.43 5.42 -26.29
C ASN A 30 -19.90 5.23 -26.23
N LYS A 31 -19.10 6.29 -26.42
CA LYS A 31 -17.65 6.23 -26.26
C LYS A 31 -17.23 5.93 -24.83
N ASN A 32 -17.87 6.58 -23.86
CA ASN A 32 -17.59 6.33 -22.44
C ASN A 32 -17.95 4.89 -22.02
N THR A 33 -19.08 4.38 -22.49
CA THR A 33 -19.51 3.00 -22.22
C THR A 33 -18.57 1.99 -22.87
N SER A 34 -18.14 2.22 -24.11
CA SER A 34 -17.18 1.36 -24.81
C SER A 34 -15.81 1.34 -24.11
N THR A 35 -15.32 2.49 -23.65
CA THR A 35 -14.05 2.58 -22.92
C THR A 35 -14.14 1.90 -21.54
N LYS A 36 -15.25 2.08 -20.83
CA LYS A 36 -15.50 1.40 -19.55
C LYS A 36 -15.55 -0.12 -19.74
N ASN A 37 -16.20 -0.62 -20.80
CA ASN A 37 -16.25 -2.05 -21.08
C ASN A 37 -14.86 -2.63 -21.38
N LYS A 38 -14.03 -1.92 -22.16
CA LYS A 38 -12.65 -2.35 -22.45
C LYS A 38 -11.77 -2.39 -21.22
N MET A 39 -11.92 -1.41 -20.31
CA MET A 39 -11.17 -1.39 -19.05
C MET A 39 -11.60 -2.55 -18.15
N THR A 40 -12.90 -2.80 -18.01
CA THR A 40 -13.41 -3.92 -17.22
C THR A 40 -12.91 -5.26 -17.78
N GLN A 41 -12.95 -5.45 -19.09
CA GLN A 41 -12.41 -6.64 -19.74
C GLN A 41 -10.91 -6.82 -19.46
N LEU A 42 -10.11 -5.74 -19.56
CA LEU A 42 -8.68 -5.79 -19.24
C LEU A 42 -8.45 -6.20 -17.78
N ILE A 43 -9.21 -5.65 -16.84
CA ILE A 43 -9.14 -6.01 -15.43
C ILE A 43 -9.45 -7.49 -15.22
N ASP A 44 -10.54 -8.00 -15.83
CA ASP A 44 -10.93 -9.41 -15.75
C ASP A 44 -9.82 -10.33 -16.27
N GLU A 45 -9.24 -10.00 -17.43
CA GLU A 45 -8.14 -10.75 -18.03
C GLU A 45 -6.89 -10.75 -17.13
N GLN A 46 -6.52 -9.59 -16.58
CA GLN A 46 -5.34 -9.48 -15.73
C GLN A 46 -5.50 -10.21 -14.40
N PHE A 47 -6.65 -10.14 -13.73
CA PHE A 47 -6.88 -10.89 -12.49
C PHE A 47 -6.94 -12.40 -12.75
N SER A 48 -7.54 -12.83 -13.86
CA SER A 48 -7.55 -14.24 -14.26
C SER A 48 -6.15 -14.77 -14.55
N PHE A 49 -5.33 -13.97 -15.25
CA PHE A 49 -3.93 -14.29 -15.50
C PHE A 49 -3.12 -14.32 -14.20
N ALA A 50 -3.29 -13.33 -13.32
CA ALA A 50 -2.62 -13.28 -12.02
C ALA A 50 -2.95 -14.53 -11.17
N ALA A 51 -4.21 -14.95 -11.11
CA ALA A 51 -4.60 -16.15 -10.39
C ALA A 51 -3.84 -17.39 -10.88
N GLN A 52 -3.70 -17.57 -12.20
CA GLN A 52 -2.95 -18.67 -12.78
C GLN A 52 -1.45 -18.60 -12.42
N GLN A 53 -0.84 -17.41 -12.54
CA GLN A 53 0.58 -17.21 -12.22
C GLN A 53 0.88 -17.45 -10.74
N TYR A 54 -0.01 -16.98 -9.84
CA TYR A 54 0.17 -17.18 -8.40
C TYR A 54 -0.04 -18.65 -7.98
N LYS A 55 -0.87 -19.42 -8.67
CA LYS A 55 -0.94 -20.88 -8.49
C LYS A 55 0.35 -21.59 -8.91
N VAL A 56 1.00 -21.12 -9.98
CA VAL A 56 2.33 -21.64 -10.37
C VAL A 56 3.38 -21.25 -9.32
N LEU A 57 3.35 -19.99 -8.85
CA LEU A 57 4.28 -19.50 -7.82
C LEU A 57 4.13 -20.30 -6.53
N SER A 58 2.90 -20.56 -6.05
CA SER A 58 2.65 -21.29 -4.81
C SER A 58 3.24 -22.71 -4.80
N LYS A 59 3.26 -23.38 -5.94
CA LYS A 59 3.89 -24.71 -6.10
C LYS A 59 5.41 -24.67 -6.00
N ASN A 60 6.02 -23.51 -6.23
CA ASN A 60 7.48 -23.31 -6.18
C ASN A 60 7.94 -22.71 -4.84
N VAL A 61 7.04 -22.46 -3.89
CA VAL A 61 7.35 -21.89 -2.58
C VAL A 61 6.94 -22.91 -1.50
N ALA A 62 7.86 -23.80 -1.16
CA ALA A 62 7.65 -24.82 -0.15
C ALA A 62 8.04 -24.32 1.25
N GLY A 63 7.42 -24.90 2.29
CA GLY A 63 7.73 -24.60 3.70
C GLY A 63 7.23 -23.23 4.18
N ASP A 64 7.80 -22.79 5.30
CA ASP A 64 7.39 -21.60 6.06
C ASP A 64 8.17 -20.35 5.62
N VAL A 65 8.26 -20.14 4.31
CA VAL A 65 8.96 -19.02 3.69
C VAL A 65 8.02 -18.22 2.79
N MET A 66 8.45 -17.03 2.41
CA MET A 66 7.72 -16.15 1.49
C MET A 66 8.50 -15.99 0.17
N PRO A 67 7.85 -15.89 -0.99
CA PRO A 67 8.53 -15.56 -2.23
C PRO A 67 9.11 -14.14 -2.13
N LYS A 68 10.35 -13.99 -2.60
CA LYS A 68 11.07 -12.71 -2.56
C LYS A 68 11.29 -12.15 -3.96
N THR A 69 11.88 -12.93 -4.84
CA THR A 69 12.17 -12.54 -6.21
C THR A 69 12.32 -13.76 -7.12
N PHE A 70 12.38 -13.53 -8.41
CA PHE A 70 12.70 -14.56 -9.39
C PHE A 70 14.08 -14.31 -9.97
N ASN A 71 14.97 -15.27 -9.79
CA ASN A 71 16.32 -15.20 -10.32
C ASN A 71 16.34 -15.73 -11.76
N THR A 72 16.45 -14.83 -12.72
CA THR A 72 16.44 -15.16 -14.17
C THR A 72 17.68 -15.93 -14.62
N LYS A 73 18.80 -15.83 -13.89
CA LYS A 73 20.05 -16.56 -14.22
C LYS A 73 19.96 -18.02 -13.83
N THR A 74 19.34 -18.31 -12.70
CA THR A 74 19.17 -19.69 -12.18
C THR A 74 17.81 -20.29 -12.51
N ASN A 75 16.88 -19.47 -13.05
CA ASN A 75 15.49 -19.82 -13.34
C ASN A 75 14.75 -20.36 -12.09
N LYS A 76 14.98 -19.74 -10.93
CA LYS A 76 14.40 -20.17 -9.65
C LYS A 76 13.74 -19.00 -8.90
N VAL A 77 12.68 -19.34 -8.17
CA VAL A 77 12.11 -18.46 -7.15
C VAL A 77 13.08 -18.42 -5.96
N GLU A 78 13.48 -17.22 -5.57
CA GLU A 78 14.20 -16.98 -4.32
C GLU A 78 13.17 -16.65 -3.24
N THR A 79 13.40 -17.14 -2.04
CA THR A 79 12.51 -16.96 -0.89
C THR A 79 13.20 -16.22 0.24
N SER A 80 12.41 -15.68 1.16
CA SER A 80 12.87 -15.10 2.41
C SER A 80 12.14 -15.73 3.59
N ASP A 81 12.67 -15.53 4.80
CA ASP A 81 11.92 -15.83 6.01
C ASP A 81 10.76 -14.86 6.22
N THR A 82 9.97 -15.09 7.26
CA THR A 82 8.80 -14.28 7.59
C THR A 82 9.15 -12.91 8.18
N LYS A 83 10.39 -12.65 8.59
CA LYS A 83 10.86 -11.37 9.14
C LYS A 83 11.26 -10.36 8.07
N TRP A 84 11.32 -10.80 6.81
CA TRP A 84 11.62 -9.90 5.70
C TRP A 84 10.47 -8.90 5.49
N TRP A 85 10.79 -7.64 5.33
CA TRP A 85 9.83 -6.53 5.27
C TRP A 85 8.66 -6.73 4.30
N CYS A 86 8.86 -7.42 3.18
CA CYS A 86 7.82 -7.67 2.18
C CYS A 86 7.02 -8.96 2.42
N SER A 87 7.20 -9.64 3.56
CA SER A 87 6.55 -10.94 3.84
C SER A 87 5.01 -10.86 3.85
N GLY A 88 4.44 -9.71 4.15
CA GLY A 88 2.98 -9.48 4.14
C GLY A 88 2.38 -9.28 2.75
N PHE A 89 3.18 -8.92 1.74
CA PHE A 89 2.66 -8.60 0.40
C PHE A 89 2.18 -9.83 -0.35
N TYR A 90 2.84 -10.97 -0.19
CA TYR A 90 2.39 -12.19 -0.86
C TYR A 90 0.99 -12.63 -0.41
N PRO A 91 0.71 -12.85 0.88
CA PRO A 91 -0.65 -13.16 1.33
C PRO A 91 -1.64 -12.02 1.02
N GLY A 92 -1.24 -10.76 1.13
CA GLY A 92 -2.08 -9.61 0.75
C GLY A 92 -2.49 -9.63 -0.72
N THR A 93 -1.55 -9.91 -1.63
CA THR A 93 -1.83 -10.03 -3.07
C THR A 93 -2.76 -11.20 -3.37
N LEU A 94 -2.56 -12.35 -2.73
CA LEU A 94 -3.46 -13.50 -2.86
C LEU A 94 -4.88 -13.15 -2.43
N LEU A 95 -5.04 -12.36 -1.36
CA LEU A 95 -6.36 -11.90 -0.90
C LEU A 95 -7.04 -10.98 -1.90
N TYR A 96 -6.33 -10.03 -2.55
CA TYR A 96 -6.88 -9.21 -3.62
C TYR A 96 -7.28 -10.04 -4.84
N ILE A 97 -6.46 -11.01 -5.24
CA ILE A 97 -6.80 -11.92 -6.35
C ILE A 97 -8.06 -12.72 -5.98
N TYR A 98 -8.14 -13.25 -4.76
CA TYR A 98 -9.33 -13.96 -4.29
C TYR A 98 -10.56 -13.04 -4.24
N GLU A 99 -10.42 -11.82 -3.75
CA GLU A 99 -11.53 -10.86 -3.69
C GLU A 99 -12.19 -10.66 -5.06
N TYR A 100 -11.36 -10.58 -6.10
CA TYR A 100 -11.84 -10.39 -7.47
C TYR A 100 -12.35 -11.69 -8.10
N THR A 101 -11.55 -12.76 -8.07
CA THR A 101 -11.79 -13.99 -8.83
C THR A 101 -12.68 -15.02 -8.11
N LYS A 102 -12.78 -14.91 -6.78
CA LYS A 102 -13.40 -15.91 -5.87
C LYS A 102 -12.75 -17.30 -5.94
N ASP A 103 -11.51 -17.39 -6.43
CA ASP A 103 -10.77 -18.64 -6.57
C ASP A 103 -10.39 -19.21 -5.19
N THR A 104 -10.95 -20.38 -4.86
CA THR A 104 -10.80 -21.02 -3.54
C THR A 104 -9.40 -21.60 -3.31
N GLU A 105 -8.65 -21.96 -4.36
CA GLU A 105 -7.27 -22.42 -4.24
C GLU A 105 -6.36 -21.25 -3.84
N ILE A 106 -6.55 -20.07 -4.44
CA ILE A 106 -5.88 -18.84 -4.07
C ILE A 106 -6.18 -18.46 -2.61
N LYS A 107 -7.45 -18.56 -2.18
CA LYS A 107 -7.84 -18.31 -0.79
C LYS A 107 -7.11 -19.23 0.17
N LYS A 108 -7.08 -20.53 -0.14
CA LYS A 108 -6.41 -21.53 0.69
C LYS A 108 -4.91 -21.25 0.86
N GLU A 109 -4.25 -20.83 -0.21
CA GLU A 109 -2.84 -20.44 -0.12
C GLU A 109 -2.66 -19.15 0.71
N ALA A 110 -3.56 -18.16 0.56
CA ALA A 110 -3.53 -16.95 1.39
C ALA A 110 -3.65 -17.28 2.89
N GLU A 111 -4.65 -18.10 3.26
CA GLU A 111 -4.88 -18.52 4.65
C GLU A 111 -3.67 -19.29 5.22
N LYS A 112 -3.05 -20.16 4.43
CA LYS A 112 -1.81 -20.84 4.80
C LYS A 112 -0.68 -19.86 5.09
N ARG A 113 -0.46 -18.85 4.22
CA ARG A 113 0.61 -17.86 4.40
C ARG A 113 0.34 -16.92 5.56
N LEU A 114 -0.90 -16.55 5.81
CA LEU A 114 -1.27 -15.79 7.00
C LEU A 114 -0.92 -16.58 8.27
N SER A 115 -1.26 -17.86 8.37
CA SER A 115 -0.93 -18.70 9.51
C SER A 115 0.59 -18.79 9.78
N ILE A 116 1.41 -18.85 8.70
CA ILE A 116 2.86 -18.85 8.81
C ILE A 116 3.39 -17.49 9.30
N LEU A 117 2.77 -16.39 8.86
CA LEU A 117 3.19 -15.02 9.14
C LEU A 117 2.75 -14.55 10.54
N GLU A 118 1.70 -15.09 11.12
CA GLU A 118 1.06 -14.62 12.37
C GLU A 118 2.05 -14.42 13.52
N LYS A 119 3.04 -15.30 13.65
CA LYS A 119 4.08 -15.22 14.70
C LYS A 119 4.83 -13.89 14.71
N GLU A 120 4.90 -13.19 13.58
CA GLU A 120 5.63 -11.93 13.45
C GLU A 120 4.88 -10.72 14.02
N LYS A 121 3.65 -10.87 14.50
CA LYS A 121 2.91 -9.82 15.21
C LYS A 121 3.65 -9.28 16.45
N HIS A 122 4.59 -10.05 17.00
CA HIS A 122 5.45 -9.66 18.12
C HIS A 122 6.84 -9.16 17.70
N PHE A 123 7.10 -9.06 16.40
CA PHE A 123 8.40 -8.65 15.89
C PHE A 123 8.65 -7.17 16.17
N THR A 124 9.85 -6.86 16.70
CA THR A 124 10.26 -5.49 17.07
C THR A 124 11.63 -5.11 16.49
N GLY A 125 12.14 -5.89 15.54
CA GLY A 125 13.49 -5.69 14.97
C GLY A 125 13.62 -4.48 14.06
N ASN A 126 12.54 -4.12 13.36
CA ASN A 126 12.44 -2.95 12.51
C ASN A 126 11.02 -2.37 12.51
N HIS A 127 10.78 -1.34 11.67
CA HIS A 127 9.50 -0.63 11.58
C HIS A 127 8.49 -1.27 10.61
N ASP A 128 8.84 -2.33 9.90
CA ASP A 128 8.09 -2.83 8.73
C ASP A 128 6.81 -3.60 9.08
N LEU A 129 6.38 -3.59 10.33
CA LEU A 129 5.16 -4.29 10.77
C LEU A 129 3.89 -3.84 10.03
N GLY A 130 3.82 -2.58 9.59
CA GLY A 130 2.73 -2.13 8.73
C GLY A 130 2.70 -2.89 7.40
N PHE A 131 3.83 -3.03 6.73
CA PHE A 131 3.96 -3.82 5.51
C PHE A 131 3.71 -5.31 5.74
N MET A 132 4.24 -5.86 6.83
CA MET A 132 4.13 -7.28 7.13
C MET A 132 2.72 -7.67 7.54
N MET A 133 2.12 -6.92 8.49
CA MET A 133 0.91 -7.35 9.17
C MET A 133 -0.35 -6.64 8.65
N TYR A 134 -0.29 -5.35 8.28
CA TYR A 134 -1.48 -4.66 7.84
C TYR A 134 -1.80 -4.91 6.35
N CYS A 135 -0.80 -5.04 5.48
CA CYS A 135 -1.00 -5.47 4.09
C CYS A 135 -1.57 -6.90 3.98
N SER A 136 -1.36 -7.73 5.00
CA SER A 136 -1.82 -9.13 5.06
C SER A 136 -3.09 -9.28 5.91
N PHE A 137 -2.98 -9.23 7.22
CA PHE A 137 -4.09 -9.40 8.15
C PHE A 137 -5.12 -8.27 8.06
N GLY A 138 -4.70 -7.04 7.71
CA GLY A 138 -5.63 -5.93 7.43
C GLY A 138 -6.58 -6.27 6.30
N ASN A 139 -6.08 -6.83 5.20
CA ASN A 139 -6.92 -7.30 4.10
C ASN A 139 -7.75 -8.53 4.48
N ALA A 140 -7.21 -9.47 5.26
CA ALA A 140 -7.97 -10.62 5.73
C ALA A 140 -9.15 -10.18 6.60
N TYR A 141 -8.93 -9.28 7.57
CA TYR A 141 -9.98 -8.74 8.41
C TYR A 141 -11.04 -7.96 7.60
N ARG A 142 -10.60 -7.14 6.66
CA ARG A 142 -11.50 -6.40 5.76
C ARG A 142 -12.43 -7.34 4.96
N LEU A 143 -11.93 -8.47 4.53
CA LEU A 143 -12.68 -9.42 3.69
C LEU A 143 -13.54 -10.39 4.49
N PHE A 144 -13.10 -10.82 5.67
CA PHE A 144 -13.72 -11.93 6.40
C PHE A 144 -14.23 -11.55 7.78
N GLY A 145 -13.81 -10.41 8.35
CA GLY A 145 -14.26 -9.91 9.63
C GLY A 145 -13.88 -10.79 10.83
N LYS A 146 -12.86 -11.64 10.71
CA LYS A 146 -12.48 -12.58 11.76
C LYS A 146 -11.84 -11.84 12.96
N PRO A 147 -12.35 -12.01 14.21
CA PRO A 147 -11.80 -11.34 15.38
C PRO A 147 -10.32 -11.65 15.65
N GLU A 148 -9.86 -12.85 15.30
CA GLU A 148 -8.45 -13.25 15.43
C GLU A 148 -7.51 -12.47 14.52
N ASP A 149 -7.95 -12.09 13.31
CA ASP A 149 -7.19 -11.23 12.42
C ASP A 149 -7.06 -9.82 13.02
N LYS A 150 -8.15 -9.27 13.60
CA LYS A 150 -8.10 -8.00 14.33
C LYS A 150 -7.15 -8.05 15.52
N ALA A 151 -7.20 -9.10 16.33
CA ALA A 151 -6.31 -9.27 17.47
C ALA A 151 -4.82 -9.33 17.05
N THR A 152 -4.54 -9.92 15.89
CA THR A 152 -3.21 -9.94 15.28
C THR A 152 -2.75 -8.54 14.88
N ILE A 153 -3.63 -7.74 14.25
CA ILE A 153 -3.35 -6.34 13.88
C ILE A 153 -3.10 -5.48 15.12
N ASP A 154 -3.95 -5.61 16.15
CA ASP A 154 -3.83 -4.88 17.42
C ASP A 154 -2.48 -5.18 18.11
N THR A 155 -2.07 -6.45 18.12
CA THR A 155 -0.79 -6.89 18.68
C THR A 155 0.40 -6.33 17.87
N ALA A 156 0.32 -6.34 16.55
CA ALA A 156 1.35 -5.78 15.69
C ALA A 156 1.52 -4.27 15.88
N ALA A 157 0.41 -3.55 16.06
CA ALA A 157 0.46 -2.11 16.36
C ALA A 157 1.15 -1.83 17.71
N ALA A 158 0.86 -2.65 18.73
CA ALA A 158 1.55 -2.55 20.01
C ALA A 158 3.05 -2.80 19.86
N SER A 159 3.45 -3.80 19.08
CA SER A 159 4.85 -4.11 18.79
C SER A 159 5.54 -2.97 18.04
N LEU A 160 4.91 -2.40 17.01
CA LEU A 160 5.43 -1.25 16.26
C LEU A 160 5.59 -0.02 17.16
N ALA A 161 4.62 0.26 18.03
CA ALA A 161 4.65 1.40 18.93
C ALA A 161 5.85 1.35 19.91
N THR A 162 6.39 0.17 20.22
CA THR A 162 7.60 0.04 21.07
C THR A 162 8.84 0.66 20.43
N ARG A 163 8.82 0.89 19.12
CA ARG A 163 9.93 1.51 18.39
C ARG A 163 9.89 3.04 18.40
N TYR A 164 8.85 3.63 18.94
CA TYR A 164 8.76 5.09 19.09
C TYR A 164 9.82 5.60 20.07
N ARG A 165 10.52 6.66 19.67
CA ARG A 165 11.57 7.32 20.46
C ARG A 165 11.09 8.74 20.82
N PRO A 166 10.69 8.97 22.08
CA PRO A 166 10.12 10.27 22.49
C PRO A 166 11.06 11.46 22.26
N SER A 167 12.39 11.27 22.46
CA SER A 167 13.41 12.31 22.20
C SER A 167 13.45 12.72 20.73
N VAL A 168 13.33 11.76 19.81
CA VAL A 168 13.36 11.94 18.36
C VAL A 168 11.98 12.32 17.82
N LYS A 169 10.91 11.96 18.53
CA LYS A 169 9.51 12.10 18.10
C LYS A 169 9.20 11.30 16.83
N ALA A 170 9.84 10.15 16.67
CA ALA A 170 9.65 9.27 15.52
C ALA A 170 9.82 7.78 15.90
N ILE A 171 9.33 6.90 15.04
CA ILE A 171 9.55 5.45 15.10
C ILE A 171 10.90 5.16 14.47
N GLN A 172 11.78 4.52 15.22
CA GLN A 172 13.12 4.12 14.77
C GLN A 172 13.00 2.98 13.74
N SER A 173 13.65 3.11 12.58
CA SER A 173 13.52 2.17 11.47
C SER A 173 14.20 0.82 11.74
N TRP A 174 15.46 0.81 12.13
CA TRP A 174 16.20 -0.37 12.60
C TRP A 174 17.03 -0.02 13.82
N ASN A 175 17.60 -1.01 14.46
CA ASN A 175 18.37 -0.81 15.69
C ASN A 175 19.66 -0.02 15.45
N SER A 176 20.09 0.73 16.45
CA SER A 176 21.38 1.42 16.45
C SER A 176 22.52 0.45 16.12
N ASN A 177 23.50 0.91 15.38
CA ASN A 177 24.68 0.15 14.99
C ASN A 177 25.89 1.09 14.86
N LYS A 178 27.02 0.58 14.32
CA LYS A 178 28.25 1.39 14.18
C LYS A 178 28.12 2.60 13.25
N ILE A 179 27.12 2.59 12.34
CA ILE A 179 26.91 3.62 11.31
C ILE A 179 25.81 4.60 11.74
N TYR A 180 24.77 4.09 12.40
CA TYR A 180 23.56 4.82 12.74
C TYR A 180 23.27 4.77 14.22
N ASN A 181 22.92 5.94 14.79
CA ASN A 181 22.50 6.05 16.19
C ASN A 181 20.99 5.80 16.33
N CYS A 182 20.15 6.57 15.63
CA CYS A 182 18.71 6.37 15.56
C CYS A 182 18.18 6.67 14.14
N PRO A 183 18.27 5.70 13.23
CA PRO A 183 17.87 5.90 11.85
C PRO A 183 16.34 5.91 11.71
N VAL A 184 15.84 6.84 10.89
CA VAL A 184 14.44 6.95 10.47
C VAL A 184 14.42 7.14 8.96
N ILE A 185 13.82 6.18 8.23
CA ILE A 185 13.70 6.26 6.78
C ILE A 185 12.30 6.72 6.35
N ILE A 186 12.23 7.30 5.15
CA ILE A 186 11.01 7.96 4.64
C ILE A 186 9.82 7.01 4.50
N ASP A 187 10.05 5.77 4.12
CA ASP A 187 9.01 4.75 3.93
C ASP A 187 8.34 4.30 5.23
N ASN A 188 8.91 4.64 6.39
CA ASN A 188 8.25 4.43 7.68
C ASN A 188 6.85 5.10 7.73
N MET A 189 6.65 6.16 6.94
CA MET A 189 5.35 6.82 6.79
C MET A 189 4.24 5.84 6.35
N MET A 190 4.55 4.85 5.53
CA MET A 190 3.58 3.85 5.08
C MET A 190 3.18 2.86 6.18
N ASN A 191 4.03 2.66 7.19
CA ASN A 191 3.73 1.80 8.33
C ASN A 191 2.81 2.45 9.39
N LEU A 192 2.60 3.77 9.30
CA LEU A 192 1.73 4.52 10.24
C LEU A 192 0.25 4.20 10.05
N GLU A 193 -0.15 3.68 8.89
CA GLU A 193 -1.54 3.28 8.64
C GLU A 193 -2.01 2.23 9.65
N LEU A 194 -1.16 1.26 9.99
CA LEU A 194 -1.43 0.27 11.03
C LEU A 194 -1.83 0.92 12.36
N LEU A 195 -1.06 1.91 12.81
CA LEU A 195 -1.30 2.61 14.08
C LEU A 195 -2.60 3.43 14.05
N SER A 196 -2.83 4.14 12.95
CA SER A 196 -4.02 4.97 12.75
C SER A 196 -5.27 4.10 12.70
N TRP A 197 -5.24 3.02 11.92
CA TRP A 197 -6.36 2.09 11.80
C TRP A 197 -6.75 1.46 13.14
N VAL A 198 -5.76 0.99 13.91
CA VAL A 198 -6.03 0.36 15.22
C VAL A 198 -6.71 1.36 16.17
N THR A 199 -6.23 2.61 16.21
CA THR A 199 -6.89 3.66 17.01
C THR A 199 -8.33 3.89 16.58
N ASP A 200 -8.56 4.04 15.27
CA ASP A 200 -9.89 4.35 14.72
C ASP A 200 -10.87 3.16 14.85
N ASN A 201 -10.35 1.95 15.14
CA ASN A 201 -11.12 0.73 15.38
C ASN A 201 -11.15 0.29 16.86
N GLY A 202 -11.04 1.24 17.79
CA GLY A 202 -11.23 1.03 19.22
C GLY A 202 -9.98 0.61 20.00
N GLY A 203 -8.79 0.68 19.35
CA GLY A 203 -7.52 0.42 20.01
C GLY A 203 -6.96 1.64 20.76
N ASN A 204 -5.69 1.57 21.15
CA ASN A 204 -5.05 2.59 21.97
C ASN A 204 -4.89 3.93 21.24
N ALA A 205 -5.50 5.00 21.77
CA ALA A 205 -5.45 6.35 21.20
C ALA A 205 -4.02 6.90 21.04
N LYS A 206 -3.07 6.47 21.87
CA LYS A 206 -1.65 6.85 21.77
C LYS A 206 -1.01 6.47 20.44
N TYR A 207 -1.51 5.47 19.74
CA TYR A 207 -0.94 5.04 18.46
C TYR A 207 -1.13 6.11 17.38
N LYS A 208 -2.30 6.75 17.34
CA LYS A 208 -2.54 7.88 16.43
C LYS A 208 -1.69 9.10 16.77
N GLU A 209 -1.46 9.36 18.06
CA GLU A 209 -0.54 10.42 18.49
C GLU A 209 0.90 10.14 18.03
N ILE A 210 1.37 8.89 18.15
CA ILE A 210 2.68 8.47 17.64
C ILE A 210 2.75 8.69 16.13
N ALA A 211 1.72 8.26 15.37
CA ALA A 211 1.67 8.41 13.92
C ALA A 211 1.73 9.88 13.50
N ILE A 212 0.91 10.75 14.11
CA ILE A 212 0.90 12.20 13.83
C ILE A 212 2.25 12.84 14.18
N THR A 213 2.81 12.49 15.34
CA THR A 213 4.09 13.05 15.78
C THR A 213 5.23 12.62 14.86
N HIS A 214 5.26 11.37 14.44
CA HIS A 214 6.21 10.87 13.45
C HIS A 214 6.08 11.62 12.11
N ALA A 215 4.86 11.76 11.60
CA ALA A 215 4.60 12.46 10.34
C ALA A 215 5.08 13.93 10.39
N ASN A 216 4.82 14.63 11.49
CA ASN A 216 5.30 15.99 11.68
C ASN A 216 6.83 16.06 11.72
N THR A 217 7.50 15.11 12.37
CA THR A 217 8.99 15.03 12.40
C THR A 217 9.53 14.77 11.00
N THR A 218 8.91 13.89 10.25
CA THR A 218 9.25 13.60 8.84
C THR A 218 9.10 14.85 7.98
N LEU A 219 7.99 15.58 8.09
CA LEU A 219 7.73 16.80 7.34
C LEU A 219 8.84 17.86 7.59
N ILE A 220 9.30 18.01 8.82
CA ILE A 220 10.31 19.01 9.19
C ILE A 220 11.71 18.62 8.72
N HIS A 221 12.08 17.33 8.78
CA HIS A 221 13.47 16.93 8.64
C HIS A 221 13.78 16.20 7.34
N GLN A 222 12.84 15.41 6.79
CA GLN A 222 13.12 14.56 5.63
C GLN A 222 12.87 15.23 4.28
N PHE A 223 12.08 16.31 4.23
CA PHE A 223 11.89 17.06 3.00
C PHE A 223 12.93 18.16 2.81
N ARG A 224 13.35 18.34 1.56
CA ARG A 224 14.16 19.47 1.10
C ARG A 224 13.24 20.65 0.70
N PRO A 225 13.80 21.85 0.48
CA PRO A 225 13.01 23.02 0.05
C PRO A 225 12.26 22.81 -1.28
N ASP A 226 12.74 21.91 -2.15
CA ASP A 226 12.10 21.54 -3.41
C ASP A 226 11.09 20.38 -3.27
N TYR A 227 10.77 19.98 -2.04
CA TYR A 227 9.88 18.87 -1.67
C TYR A 227 10.40 17.46 -2.03
N SER A 228 11.60 17.31 -2.53
CA SER A 228 12.25 16.00 -2.59
C SER A 228 12.61 15.51 -1.18
N SER A 229 12.74 14.19 -0.98
CA SER A 229 13.03 13.63 0.34
C SER A 229 14.47 13.11 0.46
N TYR A 230 15.02 13.20 1.66
CA TYR A 230 16.14 12.35 2.06
C TYR A 230 15.61 10.95 2.37
N HIS A 231 16.34 9.91 2.01
CA HIS A 231 15.96 8.55 2.34
C HIS A 231 16.06 8.28 3.84
N VAL A 232 17.19 8.61 4.46
CA VAL A 232 17.47 8.34 5.87
C VAL A 232 17.85 9.62 6.61
N ILE A 233 17.22 9.86 7.75
CA ILE A 233 17.69 10.81 8.76
C ILE A 233 18.19 10.01 9.95
N ASP A 234 19.43 10.26 10.36
CA ASP A 234 19.97 9.71 11.61
C ASP A 234 19.90 10.74 12.71
N TYR A 235 19.33 10.38 13.84
CA TYR A 235 19.14 11.24 14.99
C TYR A 235 20.02 10.79 16.16
N ASP A 236 20.39 11.73 17.01
CA ASP A 236 20.88 11.41 18.34
C ASP A 236 19.72 10.88 19.22
N LEU A 237 19.84 9.64 19.67
CA LEU A 237 18.78 8.96 20.42
C LEU A 237 18.45 9.65 21.75
N ASN A 238 19.40 10.35 22.36
CA ASN A 238 19.21 11.01 23.67
C ASN A 238 18.63 12.42 23.52
N THR A 239 19.09 13.18 22.54
CA THR A 239 18.73 14.59 22.37
C THR A 239 17.70 14.86 21.30
N GLY A 240 17.46 13.89 20.39
CA GLY A 240 16.61 14.05 19.24
C GLY A 240 17.16 14.94 18.12
N LYS A 241 18.41 15.40 18.23
CA LYS A 241 19.05 16.25 17.22
C LYS A 241 19.37 15.43 15.96
N VAL A 242 19.19 16.04 14.79
CA VAL A 242 19.63 15.47 13.52
C VAL A 242 21.16 15.42 13.50
N LEU A 243 21.70 14.22 13.29
CA LEU A 243 23.14 13.98 13.12
C LEU A 243 23.53 14.03 11.66
N LYS A 244 22.75 13.41 10.77
CA LYS A 244 23.00 13.38 9.33
C LYS A 244 21.74 13.12 8.54
N LYS A 245 21.74 13.55 7.27
CA LYS A 245 20.70 13.32 6.26
C LYS A 245 21.37 12.68 5.06
N ILE A 246 20.98 11.45 4.74
CA ILE A 246 21.69 10.61 3.77
C ILE A 246 20.76 9.75 2.93
N THR A 247 21.35 9.12 1.95
CA THR A 247 20.72 8.08 1.14
C THR A 247 21.41 6.73 1.39
N ALA A 248 20.63 5.68 1.68
CA ALA A 248 21.19 4.36 1.99
C ALA A 248 21.12 3.38 0.79
N GLN A 249 20.42 3.72 -0.29
CA GLN A 249 20.12 2.80 -1.40
C GLN A 249 20.70 3.25 -2.76
N GLY A 250 21.89 3.83 -2.74
CA GLY A 250 22.70 3.98 -3.94
C GLY A 250 22.63 5.33 -4.66
N ALA A 251 21.67 6.22 -4.35
CA ALA A 251 21.71 7.58 -4.84
C ALA A 251 22.65 8.46 -3.99
N ALA A 252 23.24 9.51 -4.56
CA ALA A 252 24.04 10.46 -3.79
C ALA A 252 23.15 11.24 -2.80
N ASP A 253 23.70 11.62 -1.64
CA ASP A 253 22.94 12.36 -0.61
C ASP A 253 22.41 13.72 -1.11
N SER A 254 23.05 14.29 -2.13
CA SER A 254 22.60 15.49 -2.84
C SER A 254 21.53 15.24 -3.91
N SER A 255 21.21 13.98 -4.19
CA SER A 255 20.21 13.61 -5.20
C SER A 255 18.80 13.88 -4.69
N ALA A 256 17.90 14.25 -5.61
CA ALA A 256 16.45 14.28 -5.38
C ALA A 256 15.82 12.87 -5.32
N TRP A 257 16.58 11.83 -5.63
CA TRP A 257 16.18 10.44 -5.51
C TRP A 257 16.52 9.89 -4.12
N SER A 258 15.55 9.26 -3.50
CA SER A 258 15.70 8.60 -2.19
C SER A 258 15.40 7.11 -2.29
#